data_ac6a91730a104c62132fe505fc545bc4
#
_entry.id   ac6a91730a104c62132fe505fc545bc4
#
_cell.length_a   1.000
_cell.length_b   1.000
_cell.length_c   1.000
_cell.angle_alpha   90.00
_cell.angle_beta   90.00
_cell.angle_gamma   90.00
#
_symmetry.space_group_name_H-M   'P 1'
#
loop_
_entity.id
_entity.type
_entity.pdbx_description
1 polymer ?
#
loop_
_entity_poly.entity_id
_entity_poly.type
_entity_poly.pdbx_seq_one_letter_code
_entity_poly.pdbx_strand_id
1 'polypeptide(L)'
;MKITKVMFVGLISLLCSINSFTNTNSENDFKKYVLEKLEEIKKIDIYNNDMTTKYHNRNEENSKRSSLKKFIIDNFPEKSSKLLEKNNESWDAVWKNNISFLDDLERKYGFNTNLYEFYREEDNKKIKKLMELAIKLKNKKSLSFDQLRKSKEEYETENKKMNDKYTELHDLMGDEYVNYGGMIGYGCYPRHYYSNLENFQEKWLKFREDEALFYSELENKKDEKIYFGKLFEITKKQNEYFEDIINNIKKSDRYKEEKNIKDKILKFGK
;
A
#
# COMPACT_ATOMS: atom_id res chain seq x y z
N MET A 1 -11.67 -16.18 32.44
CA MET A 1 -10.86 -17.33 31.99
C MET A 1 -11.51 -18.10 30.82
N LYS A 2 -12.25 -17.45 29.90
CA LYS A 2 -12.87 -18.08 28.70
C LYS A 2 -12.25 -17.62 27.35
N ILE A 3 -11.46 -16.56 27.36
CA ILE A 3 -10.88 -15.96 26.14
C ILE A 3 -9.70 -16.75 25.59
N THR A 4 -8.95 -17.46 26.45
CA THR A 4 -7.77 -18.23 26.07
C THR A 4 -8.08 -19.50 25.26
N LYS A 5 -9.27 -20.08 25.39
CA LYS A 5 -9.64 -21.30 24.66
C LYS A 5 -9.98 -21.07 23.18
N VAL A 6 -10.56 -19.92 22.84
CA VAL A 6 -10.95 -19.61 21.45
C VAL A 6 -9.73 -19.26 20.60
N MET A 7 -8.73 -18.57 21.18
CA MET A 7 -7.46 -18.31 20.49
C MET A 7 -6.67 -19.61 20.23
N PHE A 8 -6.70 -20.55 21.15
CA PHE A 8 -5.96 -21.81 21.01
C PHE A 8 -6.55 -22.74 19.94
N VAL A 9 -7.88 -22.76 19.80
CA VAL A 9 -8.55 -23.56 18.76
C VAL A 9 -8.30 -22.97 17.37
N GLY A 10 -8.28 -21.64 17.23
CA GLY A 10 -7.94 -20.96 15.96
C GLY A 10 -6.50 -21.23 15.52
N LEU A 11 -5.55 -21.24 16.46
CA LEU A 11 -4.13 -21.54 16.16
C LEU A 11 -3.92 -23.00 15.78
N ILE A 12 -4.60 -23.93 16.45
CA ILE A 12 -4.51 -25.36 16.16
C ILE A 12 -5.12 -25.71 14.82
N SER A 13 -6.24 -25.09 14.43
CA SER A 13 -6.85 -25.30 13.10
C SER A 13 -5.96 -24.73 11.99
N LEU A 14 -5.25 -23.61 12.23
CA LEU A 14 -4.28 -23.04 11.29
C LEU A 14 -3.03 -23.94 11.17
N LEU A 15 -2.50 -24.43 12.28
CA LEU A 15 -1.35 -25.36 12.30
C LEU A 15 -1.68 -26.71 11.68
N CYS A 16 -2.91 -27.24 11.88
CA CYS A 16 -3.34 -28.47 11.22
C CYS A 16 -3.50 -28.30 9.70
N SER A 17 -3.99 -27.13 9.23
CA SER A 17 -4.04 -26.87 7.79
C SER A 17 -2.65 -26.66 7.17
N ILE A 18 -1.70 -26.04 7.87
CA ILE A 18 -0.31 -25.91 7.41
C ILE A 18 0.34 -27.29 7.25
N ASN A 19 0.16 -28.20 8.21
CA ASN A 19 0.70 -29.55 8.13
C ASN A 19 0.05 -30.41 7.04
N SER A 20 -1.22 -30.16 6.67
CA SER A 20 -1.87 -30.88 5.56
C SER A 20 -1.36 -30.48 4.17
N PHE A 21 -0.86 -29.25 4.00
CA PHE A 21 -0.33 -28.77 2.72
C PHE A 21 1.11 -29.18 2.41
N THR A 22 1.91 -29.54 3.42
CA THR A 22 3.25 -30.11 3.19
C THR A 22 3.20 -31.46 2.47
N ASN A 23 2.02 -32.12 2.46
CA ASN A 23 1.79 -33.41 1.81
C ASN A 23 0.91 -33.34 0.55
N THR A 24 0.29 -32.21 0.22
CA THR A 24 -0.53 -32.09 -1.02
C THR A 24 0.31 -31.58 -2.17
N ASN A 25 0.62 -32.45 -3.11
CA ASN A 25 1.44 -32.17 -4.29
C ASN A 25 0.69 -31.43 -5.42
N SER A 26 -0.56 -30.98 -5.21
CA SER A 26 -1.34 -30.42 -6.32
C SER A 26 -1.36 -28.87 -6.28
N GLU A 27 -1.00 -28.27 -7.41
CA GLU A 27 -1.12 -26.84 -7.68
C GLU A 27 -2.55 -26.34 -7.43
N ASN A 28 -3.52 -27.17 -7.79
CA ASN A 28 -4.93 -26.84 -7.69
C ASN A 28 -5.40 -26.70 -6.23
N ASP A 29 -4.90 -27.54 -5.32
CA ASP A 29 -5.26 -27.47 -3.89
C ASP A 29 -4.68 -26.22 -3.25
N PHE A 30 -3.42 -25.87 -3.55
CA PHE A 30 -2.81 -24.63 -3.06
C PHE A 30 -3.57 -23.40 -3.54
N LYS A 31 -3.86 -23.32 -4.84
CA LYS A 31 -4.64 -22.23 -5.44
C LYS A 31 -6.04 -22.14 -4.83
N LYS A 32 -6.72 -23.27 -4.71
CA LYS A 32 -8.05 -23.35 -4.11
C LYS A 32 -8.05 -22.83 -2.67
N TYR A 33 -7.12 -23.31 -1.84
CA TYR A 33 -6.99 -22.87 -0.46
C TYR A 33 -6.79 -21.35 -0.35
N VAL A 34 -5.85 -20.77 -1.12
CA VAL A 34 -5.58 -19.33 -1.07
C VAL A 34 -6.80 -18.52 -1.48
N LEU A 35 -7.50 -18.94 -2.54
CA LEU A 35 -8.71 -18.23 -3.00
C LEU A 35 -9.87 -18.35 -2.01
N GLU A 36 -10.11 -19.52 -1.41
CA GLU A 36 -11.12 -19.71 -0.38
C GLU A 36 -10.85 -18.83 0.85
N LYS A 37 -9.59 -18.79 1.32
CA LYS A 37 -9.22 -17.92 2.44
C LYS A 37 -9.37 -16.44 2.12
N LEU A 38 -9.04 -16.03 0.89
CA LEU A 38 -9.24 -14.65 0.46
C LEU A 38 -10.73 -14.27 0.43
N GLU A 39 -11.60 -15.17 -0.01
CA GLU A 39 -13.05 -14.94 0.01
C GLU A 39 -13.63 -14.94 1.44
N GLU A 40 -13.10 -15.75 2.36
CA GLU A 40 -13.46 -15.68 3.78
C GLU A 40 -13.09 -14.32 4.40
N ILE A 41 -11.90 -13.81 4.08
CA ILE A 41 -11.42 -12.50 4.56
C ILE A 41 -12.30 -11.35 4.05
N LYS A 42 -12.72 -11.40 2.79
CA LYS A 42 -13.59 -10.37 2.19
C LYS A 42 -14.98 -10.28 2.85
N LYS A 43 -15.45 -11.35 3.49
CA LYS A 43 -16.75 -11.38 4.18
C LYS A 43 -16.74 -10.69 5.54
N ILE A 44 -15.56 -10.30 6.05
CA ILE A 44 -15.46 -9.58 7.33
C ILE A 44 -16.10 -8.19 7.15
N ASP A 45 -17.11 -7.90 7.97
CA ASP A 45 -17.81 -6.61 7.94
C ASP A 45 -16.99 -5.51 8.61
N ILE A 46 -16.20 -4.81 7.81
CA ILE A 46 -15.37 -3.69 8.25
C ILE A 46 -16.11 -2.35 8.29
N TYR A 47 -17.36 -2.31 7.83
CA TYR A 47 -18.21 -1.12 7.77
C TYR A 47 -19.26 -1.08 8.85
N ASN A 48 -19.17 -1.97 9.84
CA ASN A 48 -20.10 -2.00 10.96
C ASN A 48 -20.26 -0.61 11.59
N ASN A 49 -21.49 -0.22 11.91
CA ASN A 49 -21.79 1.10 12.48
C ASN A 49 -21.27 1.25 13.92
N ASP A 50 -21.12 0.16 14.67
CA ASP A 50 -20.46 0.18 15.98
C ASP A 50 -18.94 0.31 15.81
N MET A 51 -18.39 1.40 16.34
CA MET A 51 -16.96 1.73 16.19
C MET A 51 -16.03 0.67 16.79
N THR A 52 -16.42 0.05 17.91
CA THR A 52 -15.64 -1.01 18.57
C THR A 52 -15.60 -2.26 17.71
N THR A 53 -16.74 -2.69 17.18
CA THR A 53 -16.87 -3.83 16.26
C THR A 53 -16.13 -3.56 14.95
N LYS A 54 -16.25 -2.36 14.39
CA LYS A 54 -15.54 -1.93 13.19
C LYS A 54 -14.01 -2.03 13.36
N TYR A 55 -13.49 -1.52 14.48
CA TYR A 55 -12.07 -1.58 14.79
C TYR A 55 -11.59 -3.03 14.97
N HIS A 56 -12.37 -3.84 15.68
CA HIS A 56 -12.07 -5.27 15.87
C HIS A 56 -12.03 -6.02 14.55
N ASN A 57 -13.03 -5.83 13.69
CA ASN A 57 -13.14 -6.47 12.39
C ASN A 57 -11.99 -6.09 11.45
N ARG A 58 -11.58 -4.83 11.44
CA ARG A 58 -10.41 -4.37 10.67
C ARG A 58 -9.11 -5.02 11.14
N ASN A 59 -8.93 -5.16 12.45
CA ASN A 59 -7.75 -5.85 13.01
C ASN A 59 -7.77 -7.34 12.69
N GLU A 60 -8.93 -7.99 12.76
CA GLU A 60 -9.11 -9.39 12.38
C GLU A 60 -8.78 -9.61 10.89
N GLU A 61 -9.31 -8.75 10.01
CA GLU A 61 -9.01 -8.81 8.57
C GLU A 61 -7.52 -8.68 8.28
N ASN A 62 -6.86 -7.67 8.87
CA ASN A 62 -5.42 -7.44 8.69
C ASN A 62 -4.59 -8.63 9.17
N SER A 63 -4.94 -9.22 10.32
CA SER A 63 -4.28 -10.42 10.85
C SER A 63 -4.41 -11.62 9.92
N LYS A 64 -5.62 -11.87 9.39
CA LYS A 64 -5.87 -12.96 8.45
C LYS A 64 -5.15 -12.76 7.11
N ARG A 65 -5.08 -11.52 6.60
CA ARG A 65 -4.31 -11.17 5.40
C ARG A 65 -2.81 -11.42 5.59
N SER A 66 -2.25 -10.97 6.70
CA SER A 66 -0.84 -11.20 7.04
C SER A 66 -0.52 -12.68 7.13
N SER A 67 -1.39 -13.47 7.78
CA SER A 67 -1.23 -14.93 7.89
C SER A 67 -1.31 -15.61 6.51
N LEU A 68 -2.21 -15.18 5.64
CA LEU A 68 -2.34 -15.72 4.28
C LEU A 68 -1.12 -15.37 3.41
N LYS A 69 -0.63 -14.13 3.49
CA LYS A 69 0.62 -13.72 2.81
C LYS A 69 1.79 -14.56 3.29
N LYS A 70 1.94 -14.74 4.61
CA LYS A 70 3.00 -15.60 5.17
C LYS A 70 2.89 -17.04 4.66
N PHE A 71 1.70 -17.63 4.67
CA PHE A 71 1.49 -18.97 4.12
C PHE A 71 1.94 -19.08 2.66
N ILE A 72 1.65 -18.08 1.82
CA ILE A 72 2.11 -18.04 0.43
C ILE A 72 3.63 -17.94 0.36
N ILE A 73 4.24 -17.07 1.17
CA ILE A 73 5.69 -16.85 1.22
C ILE A 73 6.43 -18.11 1.60
N ASP A 74 5.93 -18.86 2.58
CA ASP A 74 6.52 -20.11 3.04
C ASP A 74 6.52 -21.21 1.94
N ASN A 75 5.74 -21.05 0.87
CA ASN A 75 5.72 -21.91 -0.32
C ASN A 75 6.69 -21.47 -1.43
N PHE A 76 7.43 -20.37 -1.25
CA PHE A 76 8.51 -19.96 -2.16
C PHE A 76 9.81 -20.72 -1.84
N PRO A 77 10.74 -20.87 -2.80
CA PRO A 77 12.10 -21.31 -2.51
C PRO A 77 12.75 -20.40 -1.46
N GLU A 78 13.55 -20.96 -0.54
CA GLU A 78 14.12 -20.25 0.62
C GLU A 78 14.80 -18.91 0.24
N LYS A 79 15.55 -18.88 -0.87
CA LYS A 79 16.21 -17.66 -1.34
C LYS A 79 15.21 -16.55 -1.67
N SER A 80 14.08 -16.89 -2.30
CA SER A 80 13.06 -15.94 -2.72
C SER A 80 12.14 -15.55 -1.56
N SER A 81 11.92 -16.44 -0.59
CA SER A 81 11.04 -16.16 0.55
C SER A 81 11.57 -15.02 1.41
N LYS A 82 12.87 -14.96 1.70
CA LYS A 82 13.48 -13.85 2.47
C LYS A 82 13.33 -12.49 1.80
N LEU A 83 13.53 -12.42 0.48
CA LEU A 83 13.32 -11.18 -0.27
C LEU A 83 11.87 -10.75 -0.29
N LEU A 84 10.99 -11.74 -0.39
CA LEU A 84 9.56 -11.49 -0.41
C LEU A 84 9.02 -11.07 0.96
N GLU A 85 9.55 -11.62 2.06
CA GLU A 85 9.25 -11.16 3.42
C GLU A 85 9.57 -9.68 3.56
N LYS A 86 10.78 -9.28 3.19
CA LYS A 86 11.24 -7.88 3.22
C LYS A 86 10.36 -6.98 2.34
N ASN A 87 10.02 -7.43 1.14
CA ASN A 87 9.12 -6.71 0.24
C ASN A 87 7.71 -6.56 0.85
N ASN A 88 7.19 -7.60 1.49
CA ASN A 88 5.88 -7.55 2.13
C ASN A 88 5.84 -6.60 3.33
N GLU A 89 6.89 -6.57 4.15
CA GLU A 89 7.02 -5.60 5.25
C GLU A 89 7.04 -4.16 4.73
N SER A 90 7.80 -3.92 3.65
CA SER A 90 7.85 -2.60 2.99
C SER A 90 6.49 -2.19 2.43
N TRP A 91 5.74 -3.13 1.83
CA TRP A 91 4.37 -2.91 1.36
C TRP A 91 3.41 -2.53 2.49
N ASP A 92 3.42 -3.27 3.59
CA ASP A 92 2.55 -2.99 4.74
C ASP A 92 2.88 -1.62 5.36
N ALA A 93 4.17 -1.21 5.38
CA ALA A 93 4.59 0.11 5.81
C ALA A 93 4.08 1.24 4.90
N VAL A 94 4.15 1.05 3.58
CA VAL A 94 3.59 2.00 2.59
C VAL A 94 2.12 2.24 2.86
N TRP A 95 1.33 1.18 3.00
CA TRP A 95 -0.11 1.30 3.17
C TRP A 95 -0.51 1.96 4.48
N LYS A 96 0.18 1.64 5.57
CA LYS A 96 -0.06 2.30 6.85
C LYS A 96 0.14 3.82 6.76
N ASN A 97 1.21 4.25 6.09
CA ASN A 97 1.50 5.68 5.94
C ASN A 97 0.61 6.35 4.89
N ASN A 98 0.20 5.62 3.84
CA ASN A 98 -0.75 6.12 2.86
C ASN A 98 -2.11 6.46 3.49
N ILE A 99 -2.62 5.61 4.39
CA ILE A 99 -3.88 5.88 5.11
C ILE A 99 -3.78 7.21 5.86
N SER A 100 -2.69 7.44 6.60
CA SER A 100 -2.50 8.70 7.35
C SER A 100 -2.42 9.92 6.42
N PHE A 101 -1.75 9.80 5.29
CA PHE A 101 -1.69 10.85 4.27
C PHE A 101 -3.06 11.15 3.65
N LEU A 102 -3.83 10.13 3.35
CA LEU A 102 -5.16 10.29 2.78
C LEU A 102 -6.16 10.85 3.80
N ASP A 103 -6.04 10.51 5.08
CA ASP A 103 -6.80 11.14 6.18
C ASP A 103 -6.54 12.65 6.23
N ASP A 104 -5.31 13.09 5.99
CA ASP A 104 -4.98 14.51 5.92
C ASP A 104 -5.61 15.18 4.69
N LEU A 105 -5.63 14.52 3.54
CA LEU A 105 -6.34 15.02 2.35
C LEU A 105 -7.84 15.16 2.58
N GLU A 106 -8.47 14.18 3.22
CA GLU A 106 -9.88 14.24 3.58
C GLU A 106 -10.16 15.43 4.50
N ARG A 107 -9.34 15.61 5.54
CA ARG A 107 -9.48 16.73 6.49
C ARG A 107 -9.26 18.08 5.83
N LYS A 108 -8.25 18.19 4.96
CA LYS A 108 -7.90 19.47 4.32
C LYS A 108 -8.84 19.83 3.18
N TYR A 109 -9.23 18.89 2.33
CA TYR A 109 -9.96 19.15 1.08
C TYR A 109 -11.36 18.53 1.01
N GLY A 110 -11.77 17.78 2.04
CA GLY A 110 -13.10 17.15 2.09
C GLY A 110 -13.25 15.96 1.13
N PHE A 111 -12.16 15.28 0.78
CA PHE A 111 -12.25 14.10 -0.06
C PHE A 111 -12.91 12.96 0.71
N ASN A 112 -14.04 12.49 0.21
CA ASN A 112 -14.59 11.22 0.68
C ASN A 112 -13.89 10.10 -0.10
N THR A 113 -12.74 9.67 0.43
CA THR A 113 -12.01 8.54 -0.14
C THR A 113 -12.43 7.27 0.60
N ASN A 114 -12.98 6.30 -0.11
CA ASN A 114 -13.17 4.97 0.45
C ASN A 114 -11.82 4.22 0.47
N LEU A 115 -10.88 4.79 1.26
CA LEU A 115 -9.46 4.44 1.27
C LEU A 115 -9.22 3.01 1.69
N TYR A 116 -10.02 2.54 2.63
CA TYR A 116 -9.87 1.18 3.13
C TYR A 116 -10.25 0.14 2.08
N GLU A 117 -11.26 0.43 1.25
CA GLU A 117 -11.64 -0.47 0.14
C GLU A 117 -10.57 -0.49 -0.94
N PHE A 118 -10.02 0.65 -1.29
CA PHE A 118 -8.89 0.72 -2.22
C PHE A 118 -7.68 -0.11 -1.72
N TYR A 119 -7.34 0.01 -0.42
CA TYR A 119 -6.31 -0.83 0.20
C TYR A 119 -6.63 -2.32 0.07
N ARG A 120 -7.85 -2.70 0.38
CA ARG A 120 -8.30 -4.10 0.28
C ARG A 120 -8.13 -4.66 -1.13
N GLU A 121 -8.51 -3.89 -2.14
CA GLU A 121 -8.39 -4.28 -3.54
C GLU A 121 -6.93 -4.46 -3.98
N GLU A 122 -6.07 -3.52 -3.65
CA GLU A 122 -4.65 -3.60 -4.01
C GLU A 122 -3.95 -4.76 -3.27
N ASP A 123 -4.24 -4.97 -2.00
CA ASP A 123 -3.70 -6.11 -1.25
C ASP A 123 -4.24 -7.45 -1.79
N ASN A 124 -5.50 -7.51 -2.21
CA ASN A 124 -6.07 -8.68 -2.89
C ASN A 124 -5.34 -8.99 -4.21
N LYS A 125 -5.04 -7.96 -5.02
CA LYS A 125 -4.26 -8.11 -6.25
C LYS A 125 -2.86 -8.63 -5.96
N LYS A 126 -2.20 -8.09 -4.91
CA LYS A 126 -0.88 -8.54 -4.48
C LYS A 126 -0.90 -9.99 -4.03
N ILE A 127 -1.83 -10.39 -3.18
CA ILE A 127 -1.99 -11.78 -2.71
C ILE A 127 -2.16 -12.75 -3.90
N LYS A 128 -3.02 -12.43 -4.86
CA LYS A 128 -3.22 -13.27 -6.05
C LYS A 128 -1.94 -13.38 -6.89
N LYS A 129 -1.24 -12.28 -7.10
CA LYS A 129 0.02 -12.25 -7.84
C LYS A 129 1.11 -13.09 -7.16
N LEU A 130 1.22 -13.00 -5.83
CA LEU A 130 2.15 -13.81 -5.03
C LEU A 130 1.83 -15.31 -5.16
N MET A 131 0.56 -15.68 -5.07
CA MET A 131 0.10 -17.06 -5.26
C MET A 131 0.50 -17.60 -6.65
N GLU A 132 0.27 -16.82 -7.72
CA GLU A 132 0.63 -17.22 -9.09
C GLU A 132 2.15 -17.39 -9.26
N LEU A 133 2.94 -16.51 -8.67
CA LEU A 133 4.41 -16.60 -8.69
C LEU A 133 4.89 -17.85 -7.92
N ALA A 134 4.34 -18.12 -6.73
CA ALA A 134 4.68 -19.30 -5.95
C ALA A 134 4.40 -20.60 -6.74
N ILE A 135 3.25 -20.67 -7.40
CA ILE A 135 2.86 -21.82 -8.26
C ILE A 135 3.86 -22.00 -9.42
N LYS A 136 4.18 -20.91 -10.13
CA LYS A 136 5.14 -20.96 -11.26
C LYS A 136 6.51 -21.43 -10.82
N LEU A 137 7.01 -20.93 -9.70
CA LEU A 137 8.32 -21.32 -9.16
C LEU A 137 8.33 -22.77 -8.69
N LYS A 138 7.28 -23.24 -7.98
CA LYS A 138 7.15 -24.62 -7.55
C LYS A 138 7.17 -25.59 -8.72
N ASN A 139 6.53 -25.22 -9.82
CA ASN A 139 6.47 -26.02 -11.04
C ASN A 139 7.71 -25.88 -11.93
N LYS A 140 8.76 -25.20 -11.47
CA LYS A 140 9.98 -24.93 -12.25
C LYS A 140 9.68 -24.32 -13.64
N LYS A 141 8.55 -23.62 -13.77
CA LYS A 141 8.22 -22.90 -15.00
C LYS A 141 9.14 -21.69 -15.11
N SER A 142 9.71 -21.50 -16.28
CA SER A 142 10.50 -20.29 -16.56
C SER A 142 9.62 -19.05 -16.34
N LEU A 143 10.12 -18.14 -15.50
CA LEU A 143 9.54 -16.82 -15.37
C LEU A 143 10.21 -15.94 -16.42
N SER A 144 9.45 -15.40 -17.36
CA SER A 144 9.94 -14.35 -18.25
C SER A 144 9.36 -13.02 -17.84
N PHE A 145 10.23 -12.06 -17.62
CA PHE A 145 9.91 -10.67 -17.33
C PHE A 145 10.36 -9.74 -18.46
N ASP A 146 10.48 -10.26 -19.70
CA ASP A 146 10.96 -9.50 -20.86
C ASP A 146 10.17 -8.19 -21.08
N GLN A 147 8.85 -8.20 -20.78
CA GLN A 147 8.00 -7.01 -20.86
C GLN A 147 8.37 -5.92 -19.82
N LEU A 148 9.12 -6.28 -18.78
CA LEU A 148 9.59 -5.33 -17.77
C LEU A 148 10.93 -4.69 -18.14
N ARG A 149 11.64 -5.19 -19.17
CA ARG A 149 12.98 -4.69 -19.49
C ARG A 149 12.95 -3.24 -19.91
N LYS A 150 13.66 -2.39 -19.15
CA LYS A 150 13.83 -0.97 -19.39
C LYS A 150 15.26 -0.55 -19.17
N SER A 151 15.66 0.54 -19.80
CA SER A 151 16.97 1.16 -19.52
C SER A 151 16.92 2.01 -18.25
N LYS A 152 18.08 2.32 -17.72
CA LYS A 152 18.21 3.23 -16.59
C LYS A 152 17.68 4.63 -16.92
N GLU A 153 17.95 5.11 -18.13
CA GLU A 153 17.53 6.43 -18.61
C GLU A 153 16.00 6.55 -18.71
N GLU A 154 15.31 5.47 -19.16
CA GLU A 154 13.85 5.43 -19.18
C GLU A 154 13.27 5.55 -17.76
N TYR A 155 13.88 4.83 -16.81
CA TYR A 155 13.49 4.93 -15.40
C TYR A 155 13.76 6.32 -14.82
N GLU A 156 14.95 6.90 -15.04
CA GLU A 156 15.33 8.22 -14.52
C GLU A 156 14.39 9.31 -15.04
N THR A 157 13.98 9.20 -16.31
CA THR A 157 13.00 10.12 -16.91
C THR A 157 11.65 10.04 -16.19
N GLU A 158 11.17 8.84 -15.90
CA GLU A 158 9.89 8.65 -15.19
C GLU A 158 10.00 9.06 -13.72
N ASN A 159 11.15 8.79 -13.08
CA ASN A 159 11.43 9.20 -11.70
C ASN A 159 11.47 10.73 -11.54
N LYS A 160 11.99 11.45 -12.55
CA LYS A 160 11.94 12.92 -12.56
C LYS A 160 10.50 13.43 -12.56
N LYS A 161 9.64 12.89 -13.43
CA LYS A 161 8.21 13.26 -13.45
C LYS A 161 7.53 13.02 -12.11
N MET A 162 7.87 11.91 -11.43
CA MET A 162 7.33 11.59 -10.13
C MET A 162 7.77 12.61 -9.08
N ASN A 163 9.04 13.02 -9.09
CA ASN A 163 9.54 14.04 -8.18
C ASN A 163 8.87 15.40 -8.42
N ASP A 164 8.63 15.78 -9.69
CA ASP A 164 7.94 17.02 -10.02
C ASP A 164 6.50 17.01 -9.46
N LYS A 165 5.77 15.89 -9.60
CA LYS A 165 4.41 15.73 -9.06
C LYS A 165 4.40 15.67 -7.53
N TYR A 166 5.39 15.01 -6.93
CA TYR A 166 5.55 15.00 -5.48
C TYR A 166 5.73 16.41 -4.93
N THR A 167 6.59 17.23 -5.58
CA THR A 167 6.80 18.62 -5.20
C THR A 167 5.51 19.42 -5.31
N GLU A 168 4.79 19.29 -6.43
CA GLU A 168 3.49 19.96 -6.60
C GLU A 168 2.48 19.56 -5.51
N LEU A 169 2.41 18.27 -5.20
CA LEU A 169 1.51 17.77 -4.16
C LEU A 169 1.91 18.27 -2.77
N HIS A 170 3.21 18.30 -2.48
CA HIS A 170 3.75 18.83 -1.23
C HIS A 170 3.39 20.31 -1.05
N ASP A 171 3.53 21.13 -2.11
CA ASP A 171 3.15 22.54 -2.09
C ASP A 171 1.64 22.74 -1.89
N LEU A 172 0.80 21.87 -2.48
CA LEU A 172 -0.64 21.87 -2.28
C LEU A 172 -1.01 21.49 -0.84
N MET A 173 -0.30 20.54 -0.24
CA MET A 173 -0.54 20.14 1.15
C MET A 173 -0.24 21.27 2.13
N GLY A 174 0.85 22.02 1.96
CA GLY A 174 1.21 23.23 2.70
C GLY A 174 1.00 23.17 4.22
N ASP A 175 1.31 24.29 4.88
CA ASP A 175 1.01 24.47 6.30
C ASP A 175 -0.35 25.14 6.48
N GLU A 176 -1.16 24.63 7.39
CA GLU A 176 -2.39 25.28 7.84
C GLU A 176 -2.24 25.71 9.30
N TYR A 177 -2.48 27.00 9.57
CA TYR A 177 -2.59 27.49 10.93
C TYR A 177 -3.99 27.21 11.46
N VAL A 178 -4.13 26.19 12.30
CA VAL A 178 -5.41 25.89 12.94
C VAL A 178 -5.59 26.80 14.14
N ASN A 179 -6.51 27.74 14.02
CA ASN A 179 -6.93 28.59 15.12
C ASN A 179 -7.93 27.83 16.00
N TYR A 180 -7.48 27.26 17.10
CA TYR A 180 -8.38 26.70 18.10
C TYR A 180 -9.09 27.86 18.81
N GLY A 181 -10.15 28.37 18.13
CA GLY A 181 -10.88 29.53 18.57
C GLY A 181 -11.45 29.41 19.97
N GLY A 182 -11.23 30.43 20.77
CA GLY A 182 -12.08 30.79 21.89
C GLY A 182 -11.61 30.45 23.29
N MET A 183 -10.51 29.73 23.50
CA MET A 183 -9.90 29.63 24.83
C MET A 183 -8.68 30.52 24.92
N ILE A 184 -8.77 31.54 25.79
CA ILE A 184 -7.65 32.45 26.15
C ILE A 184 -6.50 31.58 26.65
N GLY A 185 -5.41 31.46 25.89
CA GLY A 185 -4.19 30.76 26.27
C GLY A 185 -3.73 29.61 25.36
N TYR A 186 -4.50 29.16 24.35
CA TYR A 186 -4.03 28.19 23.41
C TYR A 186 -3.59 28.88 22.11
N GLY A 187 -2.30 28.85 21.84
CA GLY A 187 -1.72 29.41 20.61
C GLY A 187 -2.17 28.73 19.34
N CYS A 188 -2.05 29.42 18.20
CA CYS A 188 -2.15 28.80 16.88
C CYS A 188 -0.98 27.84 16.72
N TYR A 189 -1.26 26.55 16.59
CA TYR A 189 -0.24 25.56 16.26
C TYR A 189 -0.29 25.28 14.75
N PRO A 190 0.86 25.35 14.06
CA PRO A 190 0.92 24.96 12.67
C PRO A 190 0.60 23.47 12.55
N ARG A 191 -0.33 23.12 11.68
CA ARG A 191 -0.62 21.74 11.31
C ARG A 191 0.13 21.44 10.02
N HIS A 192 1.13 20.56 10.13
CA HIS A 192 1.96 20.17 9.01
C HIS A 192 1.32 18.99 8.26
N TYR A 193 0.45 19.27 7.28
CA TYR A 193 -0.20 18.23 6.48
C TYR A 193 0.78 17.47 5.59
N TYR A 194 1.93 18.05 5.26
CA TYR A 194 2.94 17.40 4.42
C TYR A 194 3.72 16.30 5.14
N SER A 195 3.78 16.27 6.48
CA SER A 195 4.58 15.28 7.23
C SER A 195 4.13 13.83 6.97
N ASN A 196 2.82 13.60 6.80
CA ASN A 196 2.31 12.27 6.45
C ASN A 196 2.58 11.93 4.97
N LEU A 197 2.58 12.92 4.07
CA LEU A 197 3.02 12.73 2.67
C LEU A 197 4.50 12.37 2.59
N GLU A 198 5.36 13.04 3.36
CA GLU A 198 6.80 12.74 3.43
C GLU A 198 7.05 11.33 3.96
N ASN A 199 6.39 10.95 5.06
CA ASN A 199 6.46 9.60 5.61
C ASN A 199 5.98 8.54 4.62
N PHE A 200 4.86 8.79 3.93
CA PHE A 200 4.37 7.92 2.88
C PHE A 200 5.40 7.76 1.75
N GLN A 201 5.96 8.87 1.25
CA GLN A 201 6.94 8.85 0.17
C GLN A 201 8.22 8.10 0.56
N GLU A 202 8.73 8.28 1.77
CA GLU A 202 9.88 7.53 2.28
C GLU A 202 9.65 6.01 2.26
N LYS A 203 8.48 5.57 2.76
CA LYS A 203 8.15 4.13 2.79
C LYS A 203 7.91 3.58 1.39
N TRP A 204 7.31 4.41 0.51
CA TRP A 204 7.10 4.02 -0.88
C TRP A 204 8.42 3.87 -1.65
N LEU A 205 9.40 4.75 -1.47
CA LEU A 205 10.72 4.64 -2.08
C LEU A 205 11.39 3.32 -1.68
N LYS A 206 11.34 2.97 -0.41
CA LYS A 206 11.88 1.70 0.08
C LYS A 206 11.16 0.49 -0.53
N PHE A 207 9.83 0.50 -0.53
CA PHE A 207 9.03 -0.57 -1.14
C PHE A 207 9.36 -0.74 -2.62
N ARG A 208 9.48 0.35 -3.37
CA ARG A 208 9.81 0.35 -4.79
C ARG A 208 11.12 -0.42 -5.05
N GLU A 209 12.14 -0.15 -4.25
CA GLU A 209 13.44 -0.81 -4.39
C GLU A 209 13.39 -2.28 -3.99
N ASP A 210 12.74 -2.60 -2.87
CA ASP A 210 12.58 -3.99 -2.41
C ASP A 210 11.79 -4.83 -3.43
N GLU A 211 10.75 -4.28 -4.05
CA GLU A 211 9.97 -4.94 -5.11
C GLU A 211 10.83 -5.15 -6.38
N ALA A 212 11.61 -4.16 -6.79
CA ALA A 212 12.48 -4.27 -7.96
C ALA A 212 13.59 -5.31 -7.76
N LEU A 213 14.21 -5.35 -6.59
CA LEU A 213 15.19 -6.36 -6.22
C LEU A 213 14.58 -7.77 -6.24
N PHE A 214 13.41 -7.94 -5.65
CA PHE A 214 12.69 -9.21 -5.66
C PHE A 214 12.50 -9.75 -7.08
N TYR A 215 12.01 -8.93 -8.02
CA TYR A 215 11.81 -9.36 -9.40
C TYR A 215 13.11 -9.66 -10.15
N SER A 216 14.16 -8.86 -9.94
CA SER A 216 15.45 -9.09 -10.59
C SER A 216 16.13 -10.37 -10.12
N GLU A 217 15.90 -10.77 -8.86
CA GLU A 217 16.45 -12.01 -8.32
C GLU A 217 15.65 -13.26 -8.67
N LEU A 218 14.33 -13.13 -8.91
CA LEU A 218 13.50 -14.25 -9.34
C LEU A 218 13.97 -14.88 -10.68
N GLU A 219 14.54 -14.10 -11.57
CA GLU A 219 15.06 -14.59 -12.86
C GLU A 219 16.45 -15.26 -12.75
N ASN A 220 17.04 -15.35 -11.53
CA ASN A 220 18.37 -15.91 -11.27
C ASN A 220 19.55 -15.22 -12.00
N LYS A 221 19.35 -14.07 -12.61
CA LYS A 221 20.34 -13.41 -13.46
C LYS A 221 20.78 -12.05 -12.97
N LYS A 222 20.23 -11.50 -11.88
CA LYS A 222 20.46 -10.09 -11.49
C LYS A 222 20.41 -9.16 -12.71
N ASP A 223 19.39 -9.35 -13.55
CA ASP A 223 19.26 -8.58 -14.79
C ASP A 223 18.88 -7.14 -14.45
N GLU A 224 19.84 -6.25 -14.66
CA GLU A 224 19.72 -4.83 -14.37
C GLU A 224 18.54 -4.20 -15.14
N LYS A 225 18.26 -4.67 -16.35
CA LYS A 225 17.12 -4.18 -17.15
C LYS A 225 15.77 -4.55 -16.54
N ILE A 226 15.67 -5.70 -15.88
CA ILE A 226 14.45 -6.10 -15.16
C ILE A 226 14.29 -5.25 -13.90
N TYR A 227 15.40 -5.01 -13.19
CA TYR A 227 15.40 -4.12 -12.03
C TYR A 227 14.91 -2.72 -12.39
N PHE A 228 15.51 -2.07 -13.40
CA PHE A 228 15.07 -0.75 -13.86
C PHE A 228 13.67 -0.78 -14.46
N GLY A 229 13.29 -1.83 -15.16
CA GLY A 229 11.94 -2.01 -15.69
C GLY A 229 10.89 -2.09 -14.59
N LYS A 230 11.19 -2.76 -13.48
CA LYS A 230 10.29 -2.82 -12.35
C LYS A 230 10.21 -1.50 -11.60
N LEU A 231 11.33 -0.81 -11.40
CA LEU A 231 11.37 0.56 -10.88
C LEU A 231 10.50 1.49 -11.74
N PHE A 232 10.64 1.41 -13.08
CA PHE A 232 9.84 2.20 -14.02
C PHE A 232 8.35 1.93 -13.87
N GLU A 233 7.92 0.65 -13.85
CA GLU A 233 6.51 0.27 -13.70
C GLU A 233 5.88 0.84 -12.43
N ILE A 234 6.58 0.68 -11.29
CA ILE A 234 6.08 1.14 -9.99
C ILE A 234 6.06 2.67 -9.94
N THR A 235 7.09 3.33 -10.47
CA THR A 235 7.19 4.80 -10.51
C THR A 235 6.11 5.41 -11.40
N LYS A 236 5.80 4.76 -12.53
CA LYS A 236 4.71 5.20 -13.43
C LYS A 236 3.35 5.14 -12.72
N LYS A 237 3.07 4.07 -11.98
CA LYS A 237 1.83 3.96 -11.19
C LYS A 237 1.74 5.03 -10.10
N GLN A 238 2.86 5.36 -9.47
CA GLN A 238 2.91 6.45 -8.48
C GLN A 238 2.66 7.81 -9.13
N ASN A 239 3.17 8.02 -10.34
CA ASN A 239 2.88 9.22 -11.13
C ASN A 239 1.39 9.38 -11.41
N GLU A 240 0.73 8.31 -11.85
CA GLU A 240 -0.71 8.28 -12.09
C GLU A 240 -1.49 8.55 -10.79
N TYR A 241 -1.08 7.94 -9.69
CA TYR A 241 -1.68 8.15 -8.37
C TYR A 241 -1.57 9.60 -7.89
N PHE A 242 -0.39 10.21 -7.97
CA PHE A 242 -0.22 11.61 -7.59
C PHE A 242 -1.00 12.56 -8.49
N GLU A 243 -1.03 12.29 -9.80
CA GLU A 243 -1.81 13.07 -10.75
C GLU A 243 -3.31 13.07 -10.42
N ASP A 244 -3.86 11.90 -10.08
CA ASP A 244 -5.25 11.77 -9.67
C ASP A 244 -5.55 12.58 -8.40
N ILE A 245 -4.67 12.50 -7.40
CA ILE A 245 -4.81 13.29 -6.17
C ILE A 245 -4.75 14.78 -6.47
N ILE A 246 -3.74 15.24 -7.21
CA ILE A 246 -3.58 16.66 -7.59
C ILE A 246 -4.81 17.19 -8.32
N ASN A 247 -5.33 16.40 -9.28
CA ASN A 247 -6.51 16.77 -10.03
C ASN A 247 -7.77 16.87 -9.14
N ASN A 248 -7.90 15.97 -8.16
CA ASN A 248 -9.01 16.00 -7.21
C ASN A 248 -8.90 17.20 -6.25
N ILE A 249 -7.68 17.53 -5.77
CA ILE A 249 -7.44 18.75 -4.99
C ILE A 249 -7.89 19.97 -5.76
N LYS A 250 -7.41 20.14 -7.00
CA LYS A 250 -7.72 21.30 -7.84
C LYS A 250 -9.21 21.44 -8.18
N LYS A 251 -9.97 20.37 -8.17
CA LYS A 251 -11.43 20.37 -8.37
C LYS A 251 -12.21 20.70 -7.09
N SER A 252 -11.63 20.54 -5.91
CA SER A 252 -12.30 20.78 -4.63
C SER A 252 -12.70 22.25 -4.46
N ASP A 253 -13.85 22.48 -3.83
CA ASP A 253 -14.32 23.84 -3.61
C ASP A 253 -13.42 24.58 -2.62
N ARG A 254 -12.89 23.91 -1.62
CA ARG A 254 -11.95 24.49 -0.65
C ARG A 254 -10.68 25.01 -1.32
N TYR A 255 -10.08 24.25 -2.24
CA TYR A 255 -8.93 24.74 -3.01
C TYR A 255 -9.26 25.99 -3.82
N LYS A 256 -10.43 26.04 -4.48
CA LYS A 256 -10.88 27.19 -5.25
C LYS A 256 -11.08 28.42 -4.35
N GLU A 257 -11.64 28.24 -3.16
CA GLU A 257 -11.81 29.31 -2.17
C GLU A 257 -10.45 29.84 -1.68
N GLU A 258 -9.53 28.95 -1.29
CA GLU A 258 -8.18 29.34 -0.86
C GLU A 258 -7.43 30.12 -1.97
N LYS A 259 -7.53 29.65 -3.22
CA LYS A 259 -6.94 30.32 -4.38
C LYS A 259 -7.53 31.71 -4.58
N ASN A 260 -8.86 31.86 -4.52
CA ASN A 260 -9.53 33.14 -4.64
C ASN A 260 -9.09 34.14 -3.56
N ILE A 261 -8.89 33.68 -2.32
CA ILE A 261 -8.40 34.51 -1.21
C ILE A 261 -6.97 34.96 -1.48
N LYS A 262 -6.07 34.04 -1.87
CA LYS A 262 -4.68 34.38 -2.24
C LYS A 262 -4.60 35.41 -3.37
N ASP A 263 -5.39 35.22 -4.44
CA ASP A 263 -5.42 36.10 -5.58
C ASP A 263 -5.94 37.53 -5.21
N LYS A 264 -6.89 37.62 -4.26
CA LYS A 264 -7.35 38.89 -3.72
C LYS A 264 -6.26 39.59 -2.91
N ILE A 265 -5.59 38.87 -1.99
CA ILE A 265 -4.50 39.42 -1.17
C ILE A 265 -3.38 39.95 -2.07
N LEU A 266 -2.98 39.23 -3.12
CA LEU A 266 -1.95 39.66 -4.07
C LEU A 266 -2.34 40.90 -4.88
N LYS A 267 -3.64 41.11 -5.11
CA LYS A 267 -4.15 42.32 -5.82
C LYS A 267 -4.20 43.56 -4.91
N PHE A 268 -4.42 43.39 -3.59
CA PHE A 268 -4.49 44.50 -2.64
C PHE A 268 -3.13 44.83 -2.01
N GLY A 269 -2.12 44.00 -2.20
CA GLY A 269 -0.76 44.22 -1.69
C GLY A 269 0.19 44.90 -2.69
N LYS A 270 -0.33 45.31 -3.85
CA LYS A 270 0.32 46.15 -4.85
C LYS A 270 -0.27 47.56 -4.81
#